data_2b4030a1d99a9b916bb14b4d45cc54b1
#
_entry.id   2b4030a1d99a9b916bb14b4d45cc54b1
#
_cell.length_a   1.000
_cell.length_b   1.000
_cell.length_c   1.000
_cell.angle_alpha   90.00
_cell.angle_beta   90.00
_cell.angle_gamma   90.00
#
_symmetry.space_group_name_H-M   'P 1'
#
loop_
_entity.id
_entity.type
_entity.pdbx_description
1 polymer ?
#
loop_
_entity_poly.entity_id
_entity_poly.type
_entity_poly.pdbx_seq_one_letter_code
_entity_poly.pdbx_strand_id
1 'polypeptide(L)'
;MKFIQGTDRNQTFLFPVSVDDSIDENNEVRIIDLFVDSLNLKDFGFSTHRPENGRPAYHPKVLLKLFIYGYMNKIRSARDLEKETKRNIEVMWLLYSLSPDHNTISNFRRDNPKAIKKVFRATVQVAKHFNLIGGTLIAGDSTKLRAQNSKKNNFNQKKIERHVEYIDNKLEEYSKLLSVADDDQKGKIKDDIDKHKSRKD
;
A
#
# COMPACT_ATOMS: atom_id res chain seq x y z
N MET A 1 39.15 -24.35 -3.14
CA MET A 1 38.06 -23.46 -3.67
C MET A 1 38.17 -22.14 -2.92
N LYS A 2 38.21 -20.99 -3.63
CA LYS A 2 38.16 -19.69 -2.98
C LYS A 2 36.70 -19.24 -2.95
N PHE A 3 36.18 -18.96 -1.75
CA PHE A 3 34.85 -18.37 -1.58
C PHE A 3 34.93 -16.85 -1.78
N ILE A 4 33.87 -16.25 -2.28
CA ILE A 4 33.70 -14.79 -2.34
C ILE A 4 33.58 -14.28 -0.91
N GLN A 5 34.41 -13.31 -0.54
CA GLN A 5 34.39 -12.69 0.78
C GLN A 5 33.66 -11.35 0.69
N GLY A 6 32.81 -11.06 1.67
CA GLY A 6 32.17 -9.76 1.79
C GLY A 6 33.10 -8.72 2.39
N THR A 7 32.65 -7.48 2.44
CA THR A 7 33.34 -6.34 3.05
C THR A 7 33.36 -6.48 4.57
N ASP A 8 34.47 -6.10 5.23
CA ASP A 8 34.55 -6.07 6.69
C ASP A 8 33.51 -5.10 7.27
N ARG A 9 32.84 -5.50 8.36
CA ARG A 9 31.81 -4.68 9.00
C ARG A 9 32.31 -3.37 9.59
N ASN A 10 33.61 -3.30 9.92
CA ASN A 10 34.27 -2.13 10.48
C ASN A 10 34.96 -1.29 9.41
N GLN A 11 34.86 -1.66 8.13
CA GLN A 11 35.44 -0.90 7.05
C GLN A 11 34.71 0.43 6.90
N THR A 12 35.45 1.52 7.03
CA THR A 12 34.94 2.86 6.73
C THR A 12 35.23 3.18 5.27
N PHE A 13 34.25 3.78 4.60
CA PHE A 13 34.44 4.29 3.24
C PHE A 13 35.10 5.67 3.29
N LEU A 14 36.06 5.90 2.46
CA LEU A 14 36.76 7.19 2.35
C LEU A 14 35.82 8.30 1.86
N PHE A 15 34.87 7.94 1.02
CA PHE A 15 33.83 8.83 0.52
C PHE A 15 32.46 8.38 1.05
N PRO A 16 31.61 9.30 1.57
CA PRO A 16 30.26 8.95 1.99
C PRO A 16 29.44 8.50 0.79
N VAL A 17 28.81 7.35 0.90
CA VAL A 17 27.87 6.83 -0.12
C VAL A 17 26.52 7.46 0.14
N SER A 18 25.93 8.05 -0.90
CA SER A 18 24.55 8.54 -0.84
C SER A 18 23.55 7.38 -0.74
N VAL A 19 22.43 7.60 -0.05
CA VAL A 19 21.33 6.61 -0.06
C VAL A 19 20.79 6.43 -1.48
N ASP A 20 20.85 7.47 -2.30
CA ASP A 20 20.44 7.43 -3.71
C ASP A 20 21.32 6.49 -4.56
N ASP A 21 22.62 6.45 -4.28
CA ASP A 21 23.56 5.54 -4.95
C ASP A 21 23.28 4.06 -4.64
N SER A 22 22.53 3.80 -3.57
CA SER A 22 22.16 2.45 -3.13
C SER A 22 20.86 1.95 -3.76
N ILE A 23 20.19 2.79 -4.56
CA ILE A 23 18.91 2.49 -5.20
C ILE A 23 19.06 2.55 -6.71
N ASP A 24 18.78 1.44 -7.37
CA ASP A 24 18.85 1.34 -8.83
C ASP A 24 17.97 2.40 -9.52
N GLU A 25 18.39 2.87 -10.68
CA GLU A 25 17.67 3.86 -11.48
C GLU A 25 16.25 3.39 -11.84
N ASN A 26 16.07 2.09 -12.05
CA ASN A 26 14.79 1.45 -12.40
C ASN A 26 14.01 0.92 -11.20
N ASN A 27 14.39 1.28 -9.96
CA ASN A 27 13.72 0.77 -8.78
C ASN A 27 12.29 1.35 -8.65
N GLU A 28 11.36 0.48 -8.25
CA GLU A 28 9.93 0.81 -8.10
C GLU A 28 9.66 1.97 -7.13
N VAL A 29 10.51 2.18 -6.14
CA VAL A 29 10.35 3.27 -5.17
C VAL A 29 10.46 4.65 -5.80
N ARG A 30 11.22 4.79 -6.90
CA ARG A 30 11.32 6.05 -7.66
C ARG A 30 9.99 6.40 -8.32
N ILE A 31 9.25 5.39 -8.78
CA ILE A 31 7.90 5.57 -9.36
C ILE A 31 6.92 6.01 -8.26
N ILE A 32 6.99 5.40 -7.07
CA ILE A 32 6.17 5.79 -5.93
C ILE A 32 6.42 7.25 -5.55
N ASP A 33 7.69 7.63 -5.50
CA ASP A 33 8.13 8.99 -5.16
C ASP A 33 7.55 10.02 -6.13
N LEU A 34 7.81 9.84 -7.42
CA LEU A 34 7.31 10.70 -8.49
C LEU A 34 5.78 10.77 -8.51
N PHE A 35 5.11 9.63 -8.37
CA PHE A 35 3.64 9.58 -8.35
C PHE A 35 3.06 10.40 -7.20
N VAL A 36 3.51 10.18 -5.97
CA VAL A 36 2.99 10.90 -4.80
C VAL A 36 3.35 12.38 -4.85
N ASP A 37 4.53 12.72 -5.38
CA ASP A 37 4.94 14.11 -5.49
C ASP A 37 4.19 14.87 -6.57
N SER A 38 3.66 14.20 -7.59
CA SER A 38 2.77 14.80 -8.59
C SER A 38 1.36 15.09 -8.04
N LEU A 39 0.96 14.48 -6.92
CA LEU A 39 -0.40 14.65 -6.38
C LEU A 39 -0.58 15.99 -5.65
N ASN A 40 -1.67 16.68 -5.94
CA ASN A 40 -2.17 17.76 -5.09
C ASN A 40 -3.03 17.16 -3.96
N LEU A 41 -2.46 17.02 -2.78
CA LEU A 41 -3.10 16.33 -1.64
C LEU A 41 -4.44 16.95 -1.22
N LYS A 42 -4.65 18.24 -1.44
CA LYS A 42 -5.92 18.91 -1.12
C LYS A 42 -7.08 18.37 -1.95
N ASP A 43 -6.86 18.06 -3.22
CA ASP A 43 -7.88 17.55 -4.13
C ASP A 43 -8.35 16.14 -3.71
N PHE A 44 -7.48 15.39 -3.06
CA PHE A 44 -7.79 14.08 -2.50
C PHE A 44 -8.45 14.15 -1.11
N GLY A 45 -8.40 15.33 -0.47
CA GLY A 45 -9.01 15.57 0.84
C GLY A 45 -8.10 15.31 2.03
N PHE A 46 -6.77 15.29 1.82
CA PHE A 46 -5.82 15.30 2.94
C PHE A 46 -5.73 16.68 3.57
N SER A 47 -5.73 16.73 4.90
CA SER A 47 -5.43 17.97 5.61
C SER A 47 -3.92 18.25 5.52
N THR A 48 -3.59 19.43 4.98
CA THR A 48 -2.21 19.96 4.96
C THR A 48 -2.00 21.02 6.03
N HIS A 49 -3.02 21.29 6.83
CA HIS A 49 -2.93 22.26 7.93
C HIS A 49 -2.07 21.69 9.05
N ARG A 50 -1.11 22.48 9.51
CA ARG A 50 -0.23 22.12 10.63
C ARG A 50 -0.66 22.97 11.83
N PRO A 51 -0.88 22.36 13.01
CA PRO A 51 -1.02 23.14 14.23
C PRO A 51 0.30 23.89 14.52
N GLU A 52 0.21 25.15 14.88
CA GLU A 52 1.38 25.97 15.19
C GLU A 52 2.10 25.50 16.47
N ASN A 53 1.35 24.88 17.39
CA ASN A 53 1.85 24.40 18.67
C ASN A 53 1.86 22.86 18.70
N GLY A 54 2.92 22.27 19.28
CA GLY A 54 3.05 20.85 19.50
C GLY A 54 4.21 20.22 18.71
N ARG A 55 4.32 18.87 18.79
CA ARG A 55 5.34 18.12 18.05
C ARG A 55 5.09 18.23 16.55
N PRO A 56 6.12 18.53 15.73
CA PRO A 56 5.98 18.58 14.28
C PRO A 56 5.40 17.27 13.73
N ALA A 57 4.36 17.39 12.91
CA ALA A 57 3.74 16.24 12.26
C ALA A 57 4.49 15.89 10.97
N TYR A 58 4.51 14.60 10.64
CA TYR A 58 4.99 14.15 9.34
C TYR A 58 4.09 14.68 8.22
N HIS A 59 4.70 15.07 7.12
CA HIS A 59 3.92 15.52 5.97
C HIS A 59 3.10 14.34 5.41
N PRO A 60 1.82 14.52 5.03
CA PRO A 60 0.97 13.44 4.53
C PRO A 60 1.56 12.67 3.33
N LYS A 61 2.34 13.33 2.46
CA LYS A 61 3.04 12.64 1.36
C LYS A 61 3.99 11.56 1.86
N VAL A 62 4.73 11.80 2.94
CA VAL A 62 5.67 10.83 3.51
C VAL A 62 4.94 9.56 3.96
N LEU A 63 3.84 9.74 4.70
CA LEU A 63 3.03 8.60 5.15
C LEU A 63 2.32 7.91 3.98
N LEU A 64 1.89 8.65 2.97
CA LEU A 64 1.26 8.09 1.78
C LEU A 64 2.25 7.25 0.95
N LYS A 65 3.50 7.73 0.76
CA LYS A 65 4.59 6.96 0.13
C LYS A 65 4.80 5.63 0.84
N LEU A 66 4.89 5.66 2.19
CA LEU A 66 5.04 4.45 3.00
C LEU A 66 3.86 3.47 2.83
N PHE A 67 2.63 3.99 2.76
CA PHE A 67 1.45 3.15 2.53
C PHE A 67 1.45 2.49 1.16
N ILE A 68 1.76 3.23 0.11
CA ILE A 68 1.82 2.67 -1.26
C ILE A 68 2.90 1.59 -1.31
N TYR A 69 4.09 1.85 -0.76
CA TYR A 69 5.16 0.86 -0.65
C TYR A 69 4.68 -0.41 0.09
N GLY A 70 4.03 -0.23 1.25
CA GLY A 70 3.50 -1.33 2.03
C GLY A 70 2.46 -2.17 1.25
N TYR A 71 1.59 -1.54 0.48
CA TYR A 71 0.64 -2.25 -0.36
C TYR A 71 1.31 -3.07 -1.47
N MET A 72 2.29 -2.49 -2.16
CA MET A 72 3.03 -3.18 -3.22
C MET A 72 3.78 -4.40 -2.66
N ASN A 73 4.39 -4.24 -1.50
CA ASN A 73 5.18 -5.29 -0.85
C ASN A 73 4.37 -6.18 0.12
N LYS A 74 3.04 -6.08 0.12
CA LYS A 74 2.12 -6.88 0.96
C LYS A 74 2.35 -6.70 2.47
N ILE A 75 2.96 -5.59 2.90
CA ILE A 75 3.20 -5.25 4.29
C ILE A 75 1.97 -4.48 4.81
N ARG A 76 1.15 -5.13 5.63
CA ARG A 76 -0.13 -4.58 6.10
C ARG A 76 -0.08 -4.02 7.52
N SER A 77 0.84 -4.49 8.33
CA SER A 77 0.99 -4.11 9.74
C SER A 77 1.72 -2.77 9.86
N ALA A 78 1.19 -1.85 10.67
CA ALA A 78 1.85 -0.58 10.98
C ALA A 78 3.19 -0.79 11.70
N ARG A 79 3.28 -1.82 12.56
CA ARG A 79 4.52 -2.19 13.26
C ARG A 79 5.59 -2.72 12.30
N ASP A 80 5.17 -3.49 11.29
CA ASP A 80 6.12 -3.98 10.30
C ASP A 80 6.56 -2.85 9.36
N LEU A 81 5.66 -1.94 8.98
CA LEU A 81 6.04 -0.72 8.27
C LEU A 81 7.03 0.14 9.06
N GLU A 82 6.83 0.31 10.37
CA GLU A 82 7.81 0.99 11.23
C GLU A 82 9.16 0.29 11.22
N LYS A 83 9.22 -1.04 11.25
CA LYS A 83 10.48 -1.79 11.14
C LYS A 83 11.18 -1.53 9.80
N GLU A 84 10.42 -1.52 8.69
CA GLU A 84 10.98 -1.24 7.37
C GLU A 84 11.61 0.15 7.29
N THR A 85 11.07 1.17 7.95
CA THR A 85 11.68 2.51 7.96
C THR A 85 13.07 2.54 8.59
N LYS A 86 13.44 1.53 9.37
CA LYS A 86 14.72 1.44 10.12
C LYS A 86 15.73 0.48 9.50
N ARG A 87 15.30 -0.43 8.62
CA ARG A 87 16.14 -1.52 8.10
C ARG A 87 16.15 -1.66 6.59
N ASN A 88 15.18 -1.07 5.91
CA ASN A 88 15.03 -1.21 4.47
C ASN A 88 15.51 0.06 3.77
N ILE A 89 16.56 -0.07 2.95
CA ILE A 89 17.20 1.04 2.27
C ILE A 89 16.24 1.76 1.31
N GLU A 90 15.35 1.02 0.64
CA GLU A 90 14.35 1.59 -0.26
C GLU A 90 13.37 2.49 0.49
N VAL A 91 12.90 2.03 1.66
CA VAL A 91 12.00 2.81 2.51
C VAL A 91 12.73 4.01 3.12
N MET A 92 13.99 3.84 3.53
CA MET A 92 14.81 4.95 4.02
C MET A 92 14.99 6.03 2.95
N TRP A 93 15.26 5.64 1.71
CA TRP A 93 15.33 6.56 0.58
C TRP A 93 14.00 7.25 0.33
N LEU A 94 12.92 6.49 0.24
CA LEU A 94 11.56 6.98 -0.08
C LEU A 94 11.06 7.99 0.96
N LEU A 95 11.44 7.83 2.22
CA LEU A 95 11.00 8.66 3.34
C LEU A 95 12.04 9.68 3.79
N TYR A 96 13.12 9.89 3.03
CA TYR A 96 14.21 10.80 3.41
C TYR A 96 14.77 10.48 4.81
N SER A 97 14.97 9.20 5.10
CA SER A 97 15.42 8.68 6.40
C SER A 97 14.50 9.01 7.58
N LEU A 98 13.27 9.44 7.32
CA LEU A 98 12.26 9.64 8.37
C LEU A 98 11.71 8.29 8.83
N SER A 99 11.53 8.14 10.16
CA SER A 99 11.02 6.90 10.76
C SER A 99 9.79 7.18 11.62
N PRO A 100 8.59 7.28 11.02
CA PRO A 100 7.35 7.39 11.78
C PRO A 100 7.08 6.12 12.58
N ASP A 101 6.60 6.29 13.82
CA ASP A 101 6.19 5.19 14.67
C ASP A 101 4.86 4.55 14.20
N HIS A 102 4.59 3.33 14.66
CA HIS A 102 3.40 2.57 14.27
C HIS A 102 2.09 3.26 14.64
N ASN A 103 2.07 4.05 15.75
CA ASN A 103 0.88 4.82 16.13
C ASN A 103 0.61 5.95 15.13
N THR A 104 1.64 6.67 14.71
CA THR A 104 1.54 7.71 13.67
C THR A 104 1.03 7.10 12.35
N ILE A 105 1.58 5.96 11.94
CA ILE A 105 1.18 5.23 10.73
C ILE A 105 -0.29 4.80 10.84
N SER A 106 -0.68 4.20 11.96
CA SER A 106 -2.04 3.71 12.20
C SER A 106 -3.05 4.86 12.24
N ASN A 107 -2.74 5.95 12.95
CA ASN A 107 -3.58 7.13 13.04
C ASN A 107 -3.79 7.78 11.66
N PHE A 108 -2.74 7.90 10.85
CA PHE A 108 -2.87 8.44 9.50
C PHE A 108 -3.87 7.64 8.65
N ARG A 109 -3.82 6.30 8.72
CA ARG A 109 -4.77 5.42 8.03
C ARG A 109 -6.20 5.61 8.53
N ARG A 110 -6.39 5.63 9.86
CA ARG A 110 -7.68 5.82 10.51
C ARG A 110 -8.33 7.16 10.14
N ASP A 111 -7.51 8.21 10.10
CA ASP A 111 -8.01 9.58 9.92
C ASP A 111 -8.22 9.95 8.44
N ASN A 112 -7.61 9.23 7.49
CA ASN A 112 -7.66 9.53 6.06
C ASN A 112 -8.20 8.41 5.15
N PRO A 113 -9.19 7.59 5.53
CA PRO A 113 -9.60 6.44 4.74
C PRO A 113 -10.16 6.81 3.36
N LYS A 114 -10.97 7.89 3.30
CA LYS A 114 -11.56 8.38 2.05
C LYS A 114 -10.51 8.94 1.08
N ALA A 115 -9.54 9.67 1.61
CA ALA A 115 -8.44 10.25 0.83
C ALA A 115 -7.53 9.15 0.25
N ILE A 116 -7.13 8.19 1.06
CA ILE A 116 -6.33 7.03 0.65
C ILE A 116 -7.06 6.25 -0.46
N LYS A 117 -8.37 5.97 -0.30
CA LYS A 117 -9.17 5.30 -1.33
C LYS A 117 -9.18 6.05 -2.65
N LYS A 118 -9.30 7.40 -2.63
CA LYS A 118 -9.22 8.23 -3.84
C LYS A 118 -7.87 8.10 -4.53
N VAL A 119 -6.77 8.12 -3.77
CA VAL A 119 -5.42 7.94 -4.34
C VAL A 119 -5.30 6.58 -5.02
N PHE A 120 -5.73 5.49 -4.39
CA PHE A 120 -5.71 4.17 -5.02
C PHE A 120 -6.57 4.09 -6.30
N ARG A 121 -7.68 4.81 -6.36
CA ARG A 121 -8.44 4.92 -7.62
C ARG A 121 -7.65 5.67 -8.70
N ALA A 122 -6.91 6.70 -8.32
CA ALA A 122 -6.07 7.43 -9.25
C ALA A 122 -4.93 6.56 -9.81
N THR A 123 -4.29 5.68 -9.01
CA THR A 123 -3.30 4.73 -9.53
C THR A 123 -3.89 3.81 -10.60
N VAL A 124 -5.12 3.32 -10.39
CA VAL A 124 -5.82 2.49 -11.39
C VAL A 124 -6.11 3.27 -12.68
N GLN A 125 -6.48 4.56 -12.56
CA GLN A 125 -6.69 5.39 -13.75
C GLN A 125 -5.40 5.63 -14.53
N VAL A 126 -4.30 5.88 -13.84
CA VAL A 126 -2.97 6.00 -14.45
C VAL A 126 -2.59 4.70 -15.17
N ALA A 127 -2.75 3.56 -14.50
CA ALA A 127 -2.47 2.26 -15.10
C ALA A 127 -3.33 1.96 -16.35
N LYS A 128 -4.59 2.39 -16.34
CA LYS A 128 -5.47 2.32 -17.52
C LYS A 128 -5.01 3.24 -18.65
N HIS A 129 -4.61 4.45 -18.32
CA HIS A 129 -4.13 5.42 -19.32
C HIS A 129 -2.89 4.91 -20.08
N PHE A 130 -2.01 4.23 -19.38
CA PHE A 130 -0.82 3.60 -19.97
C PHE A 130 -1.07 2.19 -20.53
N ASN A 131 -2.33 1.74 -20.63
CA ASN A 131 -2.70 0.41 -21.09
C ASN A 131 -2.03 -0.74 -20.33
N LEU A 132 -1.62 -0.52 -19.09
CA LEU A 132 -1.01 -1.53 -18.21
C LEU A 132 -2.06 -2.51 -17.66
N ILE A 133 -3.34 -2.13 -17.68
CA ILE A 133 -4.46 -2.98 -17.31
C ILE A 133 -5.25 -3.28 -18.57
N GLY A 134 -5.12 -4.51 -19.09
CA GLY A 134 -5.94 -5.00 -20.18
C GLY A 134 -7.40 -5.09 -19.72
N GLY A 135 -8.29 -4.28 -20.31
CA GLY A 135 -9.72 -4.29 -19.95
C GLY A 135 -10.52 -5.49 -20.48
N THR A 136 -9.87 -6.42 -21.18
CA THR A 136 -10.52 -7.56 -21.86
C THR A 136 -10.68 -8.80 -20.99
N LEU A 137 -9.87 -8.97 -19.94
CA LEU A 137 -9.92 -10.13 -19.06
C LEU A 137 -9.73 -9.71 -17.60
N ILE A 138 -10.75 -9.92 -16.77
CA ILE A 138 -10.65 -9.80 -15.32
C ILE A 138 -10.65 -11.21 -14.75
N ALA A 139 -9.50 -11.67 -14.25
CA ALA A 139 -9.39 -12.93 -13.54
C ALA A 139 -9.60 -12.66 -12.02
N GLY A 140 -10.66 -13.22 -11.46
CA GLY A 140 -10.85 -13.27 -10.01
C GLY A 140 -10.17 -14.51 -9.44
N ASP A 141 -9.49 -14.38 -8.33
CA ASP A 141 -8.62 -15.39 -7.70
C ASP A 141 -9.34 -16.68 -7.24
N SER A 142 -10.66 -16.75 -7.37
CA SER A 142 -11.45 -17.94 -7.01
C SER A 142 -12.24 -18.55 -8.16
N THR A 143 -12.02 -18.12 -9.40
CA THR A 143 -12.81 -18.61 -10.52
C THR A 143 -12.04 -19.65 -11.34
N LYS A 144 -12.43 -20.92 -11.19
CA LYS A 144 -12.08 -21.95 -12.20
C LYS A 144 -12.78 -21.55 -13.50
N LEU A 145 -12.05 -20.95 -14.44
CA LEU A 145 -12.55 -20.69 -15.79
C LEU A 145 -12.77 -22.04 -16.47
N ARG A 146 -13.99 -22.55 -16.44
CA ARG A 146 -14.41 -23.58 -17.40
C ARG A 146 -14.62 -22.88 -18.72
N ALA A 147 -13.95 -23.37 -19.77
CA ALA A 147 -14.09 -22.92 -21.16
C ALA A 147 -15.46 -23.30 -21.74
N GLN A 148 -16.54 -22.81 -21.11
CA GLN A 148 -17.90 -22.90 -21.64
C GLN A 148 -18.57 -21.55 -21.44
N ASN A 149 -19.07 -20.98 -22.54
CA ASN A 149 -19.89 -19.78 -22.60
C ASN A 149 -21.12 -19.93 -21.71
N SER A 150 -20.98 -19.63 -20.41
CA SER A 150 -22.13 -19.56 -19.52
C SER A 150 -22.66 -18.14 -19.53
N LYS A 151 -23.96 -17.97 -19.66
CA LYS A 151 -24.68 -16.67 -19.55
C LYS A 151 -24.37 -15.88 -18.27
N LYS A 152 -23.70 -16.49 -17.28
CA LYS A 152 -23.24 -15.85 -16.04
C LYS A 152 -22.04 -14.93 -16.25
N ASN A 153 -21.27 -15.09 -17.32
CA ASN A 153 -20.04 -14.34 -17.59
C ASN A 153 -20.22 -13.15 -18.53
N ASN A 154 -21.45 -12.85 -18.95
CA ASN A 154 -21.74 -11.59 -19.63
C ASN A 154 -21.80 -10.46 -18.62
N PHE A 155 -20.74 -9.68 -18.53
CA PHE A 155 -20.68 -8.44 -17.76
C PHE A 155 -21.43 -7.35 -18.53
N ASN A 156 -22.68 -7.09 -18.18
CA ASN A 156 -23.38 -5.88 -18.57
C ASN A 156 -23.08 -4.77 -17.57
N GLN A 157 -23.32 -3.53 -17.97
CA GLN A 157 -23.01 -2.33 -17.16
C GLN A 157 -23.54 -2.40 -15.73
N LYS A 158 -24.75 -2.92 -15.51
CA LYS A 158 -25.33 -3.13 -14.17
C LYS A 158 -24.58 -4.14 -13.30
N LYS A 159 -23.94 -5.15 -13.90
CA LYS A 159 -23.12 -6.11 -13.16
C LYS A 159 -21.76 -5.51 -12.79
N ILE A 160 -21.20 -4.67 -13.65
CA ILE A 160 -19.96 -3.93 -13.38
C ILE A 160 -20.19 -2.96 -12.22
N GLU A 161 -21.30 -2.20 -12.22
CA GLU A 161 -21.68 -1.29 -11.14
C GLU A 161 -21.82 -2.02 -9.80
N ARG A 162 -22.52 -3.16 -9.76
CA ARG A 162 -22.64 -4.00 -8.54
C ARG A 162 -21.30 -4.56 -8.08
N HIS A 163 -20.40 -4.91 -9.01
CA HIS A 163 -19.07 -5.40 -8.65
C HIS A 163 -18.19 -4.30 -8.09
N VAL A 164 -18.28 -3.09 -8.65
CA VAL A 164 -17.61 -1.90 -8.13
C VAL A 164 -18.14 -1.56 -6.73
N GLU A 165 -19.46 -1.59 -6.53
CA GLU A 165 -20.08 -1.38 -5.22
C GLU A 165 -19.66 -2.46 -4.20
N TYR A 166 -19.61 -3.73 -4.61
CA TYR A 166 -19.10 -4.81 -3.76
C TYR A 166 -17.63 -4.61 -3.37
N ILE A 167 -16.78 -4.23 -4.32
CA ILE A 167 -15.36 -3.93 -4.06
C ILE A 167 -15.25 -2.72 -3.13
N ASP A 168 -16.07 -1.70 -3.33
CA ASP A 168 -16.10 -0.51 -2.50
C ASP A 168 -16.50 -0.83 -1.05
N ASN A 169 -17.54 -1.65 -0.87
CA ASN A 169 -17.99 -2.12 0.45
C ASN A 169 -16.92 -2.99 1.13
N LYS A 170 -16.25 -3.86 0.38
CA LYS A 170 -15.15 -4.69 0.89
C LYS A 170 -13.93 -3.84 1.28
N LEU A 171 -13.60 -2.81 0.52
CA LEU A 171 -12.53 -1.86 0.88
C LEU A 171 -12.88 -1.06 2.14
N GLU A 172 -14.15 -0.73 2.35
CA GLU A 172 -14.60 -0.08 3.59
C GLU A 172 -14.54 -1.03 4.79
N GLU A 173 -14.96 -2.27 4.61
CA GLU A 173 -14.85 -3.33 5.62
C GLU A 173 -13.38 -3.59 5.99
N TYR A 174 -12.50 -3.75 4.99
CA TYR A 174 -11.07 -3.88 5.22
C TYR A 174 -10.46 -2.65 5.89
N SER A 175 -10.90 -1.46 5.53
CA SER A 175 -10.44 -0.23 6.18
C SER A 175 -10.85 -0.16 7.65
N LYS A 176 -12.06 -0.61 7.99
CA LYS A 176 -12.56 -0.72 9.37
C LYS A 176 -11.82 -1.79 10.15
N LEU A 177 -11.64 -2.98 9.57
CA LEU A 177 -10.90 -4.08 10.21
C LEU A 177 -9.43 -3.70 10.46
N LEU A 178 -8.79 -3.01 9.53
CA LEU A 178 -7.41 -2.53 9.71
C LEU A 178 -7.29 -1.39 10.73
N SER A 179 -8.35 -0.62 10.97
CA SER A 179 -8.34 0.42 12.01
C SER A 179 -8.49 -0.15 13.42
N VAL A 180 -9.03 -1.37 13.56
CA VAL A 180 -9.26 -2.06 14.84
C VAL A 180 -8.16 -3.07 15.17
N ALA A 181 -7.35 -3.50 14.19
CA ALA A 181 -6.46 -4.66 14.29
C ALA A 181 -5.10 -4.41 14.98
N ASP A 182 -4.85 -3.25 15.58
CA ASP A 182 -3.54 -2.96 16.20
C ASP A 182 -3.37 -3.45 17.65
N ASP A 183 -4.42 -3.95 18.32
CA ASP A 183 -4.30 -4.56 19.64
C ASP A 183 -5.23 -5.78 19.79
N ASP A 184 -4.65 -6.95 20.05
CA ASP A 184 -5.25 -8.18 20.64
C ASP A 184 -6.30 -8.99 19.86
N GLN A 185 -6.48 -8.90 18.55
CA GLN A 185 -7.54 -9.67 17.87
C GLN A 185 -7.13 -10.63 16.74
N LYS A 186 -5.96 -11.26 16.83
CA LYS A 186 -5.64 -12.39 15.92
C LYS A 186 -6.57 -13.60 16.04
N GLY A 187 -7.31 -13.73 17.16
CA GLY A 187 -8.26 -14.83 17.40
C GLY A 187 -9.60 -14.67 16.69
N LYS A 188 -10.19 -13.48 16.74
CA LYS A 188 -11.55 -13.26 16.20
C LYS A 188 -11.63 -13.18 14.67
N ILE A 189 -10.54 -12.76 14.02
CA ILE A 189 -10.48 -12.69 12.55
C ILE A 189 -10.40 -14.09 11.92
N LYS A 190 -9.81 -15.08 12.62
CA LYS A 190 -9.82 -16.48 12.17
C LYS A 190 -11.23 -17.07 12.21
N ASP A 191 -11.98 -16.81 13.28
CA ASP A 191 -13.34 -17.35 13.45
C ASP A 191 -14.33 -16.80 12.42
N ASP A 192 -14.19 -15.54 11.98
CA ASP A 192 -15.06 -14.96 10.95
C ASP A 192 -14.70 -15.42 9.54
N ILE A 193 -13.44 -15.68 9.26
CA ILE A 193 -12.99 -16.28 7.99
C ILE A 193 -13.53 -17.73 7.88
N ASP A 194 -13.51 -18.49 8.97
CA ASP A 194 -14.00 -19.87 8.98
C ASP A 194 -15.54 -19.95 8.92
N LYS A 195 -16.26 -18.99 9.51
CA LYS A 195 -17.71 -18.85 9.35
C LYS A 195 -18.16 -18.50 7.92
N HIS A 196 -17.33 -17.76 7.19
CA HIS A 196 -17.62 -17.48 5.78
C HIS A 196 -17.27 -18.64 4.85
N LYS A 197 -16.32 -19.51 5.23
CA LYS A 197 -16.01 -20.75 4.50
C LYS A 197 -17.08 -21.82 4.67
N SER A 198 -17.67 -21.97 5.87
CA SER A 198 -18.71 -22.98 6.16
C SER A 198 -20.10 -22.65 5.61
N ARG A 199 -20.30 -21.49 4.99
CA ARG A 199 -21.55 -21.13 4.29
C ARG A 199 -21.47 -21.31 2.76
N LYS A 200 -20.39 -21.93 2.25
CA LYS A 200 -20.18 -22.21 0.84
C LYS A 200 -20.35 -23.69 0.46
N ASP A 201 -20.56 -24.56 1.43
CA ASP A 201 -21.02 -25.94 1.27
C ASP A 201 -22.53 -26.01 1.48
#